data_5f1412dd8aed59959d45e0abb7f01f2e
#
_entry.id   5f1412dd8aed59959d45e0abb7f01f2e
#
_cell.length_a   1.000
_cell.length_b   1.000
_cell.length_c   1.000
_cell.angle_alpha   90.00
_cell.angle_beta   90.00
_cell.angle_gamma   90.00
#
_symmetry.space_group_name_H-M   'P 1'
#
loop_
_entity.id
_entity.type
_entity.pdbx_description
1 polymer ?
#
loop_
_entity_poly.entity_id
_entity_poly.type
_entity_poly.pdbx_seq_one_letter_code
_entity_poly.pdbx_strand_id
1 'polypeptide(L)'
;MVTLVSFAGAVILIRLFLELTGYPQVGNSELHIAHVLWGGLLLFAASLLSLLFANRWAYSAGALLAGIGIGLFIDEVGKFITQNNDYFFPAAAPIIYAFFLLTVLLYLQVRRPSPRDARIELYHALEAFEEVLDRDLSAKERANLEARLDRVIRKAEHPDTVRLANALREFLASDALYLAADSPGFWQRCVQQVRRYEGRWITTRRLKVVLVGGLLALGLGGLISLAVLAIVALAPADAYLEVQLPAGKGATSNDVPLESLELGALVAWLAWLTLGGVAGLLLLAGAAFMIFGRDQRGCVLGYFGLLFSLTTVSLLDFYFDQFRAVVSATIQLVVLLGVVFYRRRHLLLEPKNHSIYGKAGSG
;
A
#
# COMPACT_ATOMS: atom_id res chain seq x y z
N MET A 1 -3.06 4.73 7.54
CA MET A 1 -1.91 4.88 6.64
C MET A 1 -0.58 4.80 7.39
N VAL A 2 -0.41 5.53 8.50
CA VAL A 2 0.81 5.47 9.32
C VAL A 2 1.17 4.02 9.68
N THR A 3 0.23 3.24 10.21
CA THR A 3 0.42 1.83 10.58
C THR A 3 0.94 0.96 9.41
N LEU A 4 0.41 1.15 8.19
CA LEU A 4 0.87 0.39 7.01
C LEU A 4 2.30 0.73 6.62
N VAL A 5 2.64 2.03 6.63
CA VAL A 5 3.98 2.50 6.27
C VAL A 5 5.00 2.08 7.33
N SER A 6 4.67 2.20 8.61
CA SER A 6 5.55 1.78 9.71
C SER A 6 5.71 0.26 9.76
N PHE A 7 4.66 -0.51 9.45
CA PHE A 7 4.75 -1.97 9.31
C PHE A 7 5.72 -2.36 8.19
N ALA A 8 5.49 -1.87 6.95
CA ALA A 8 6.39 -2.17 5.84
C ALA A 8 7.83 -1.72 6.13
N GLY A 9 7.99 -0.51 6.68
CA GLY A 9 9.29 0.03 7.07
C GLY A 9 10.01 -0.83 8.11
N ALA A 10 9.30 -1.29 9.14
CA ALA A 10 9.88 -2.14 10.18
C ALA A 10 10.39 -3.47 9.62
N VAL A 11 9.58 -4.17 8.81
CA VAL A 11 10.00 -5.44 8.19
C VAL A 11 11.19 -5.25 7.27
N ILE A 12 11.17 -4.22 6.41
CA ILE A 12 12.26 -3.95 5.47
C ILE A 12 13.55 -3.59 6.24
N LEU A 13 13.45 -2.69 7.23
CA LEU A 13 14.61 -2.21 7.97
C LEU A 13 15.24 -3.31 8.83
N ILE A 14 14.43 -4.14 9.51
CA ILE A 14 14.97 -5.21 10.34
C ILE A 14 15.65 -6.27 9.49
N ARG A 15 15.05 -6.69 8.36
CA ARG A 15 15.64 -7.67 7.46
C ARG A 15 16.91 -7.15 6.80
N LEU A 16 16.92 -5.89 6.36
CA LEU A 16 18.10 -5.26 5.82
C LEU A 16 19.21 -5.13 6.87
N PHE A 17 18.87 -4.73 8.10
CA PHE A 17 19.81 -4.67 9.22
C PHE A 17 20.43 -6.04 9.50
N LEU A 18 19.61 -7.08 9.61
CA LEU A 18 20.07 -8.44 9.86
C LEU A 18 20.98 -8.96 8.73
N GLU A 19 20.62 -8.71 7.47
CA GLU A 19 21.43 -9.10 6.31
C GLU A 19 22.80 -8.39 6.33
N LEU A 20 22.83 -7.08 6.59
CA LEU A 20 24.05 -6.29 6.59
C LEU A 20 24.96 -6.61 7.78
N THR A 21 24.41 -7.02 8.91
CA THR A 21 25.16 -7.30 10.14
C THR A 21 25.51 -8.77 10.32
N GLY A 22 25.09 -9.64 9.40
CA GLY A 22 25.38 -11.07 9.46
C GLY A 22 24.56 -11.80 10.55
N TYR A 23 23.33 -11.34 10.79
CA TYR A 23 22.36 -11.95 11.73
C TYR A 23 22.88 -12.06 13.17
N PRO A 24 23.25 -10.94 13.81
CA PRO A 24 23.76 -10.95 15.18
C PRO A 24 22.67 -11.48 16.12
N GLN A 25 23.05 -12.43 16.97
CA GLN A 25 22.20 -12.93 18.02
C GLN A 25 22.37 -12.05 19.28
N VAL A 26 21.29 -11.42 19.73
CA VAL A 26 21.28 -10.68 20.99
C VAL A 26 20.98 -11.67 22.10
N GLY A 27 22.01 -12.05 22.84
CA GLY A 27 21.88 -13.04 23.91
C GLY A 27 23.24 -13.63 24.31
N ASN A 28 23.18 -14.70 25.09
CA ASN A 28 24.32 -15.52 25.48
C ASN A 28 24.05 -16.98 25.09
N SER A 29 24.90 -17.91 25.53
CA SER A 29 24.73 -19.36 25.27
C SER A 29 23.40 -19.96 25.78
N GLU A 30 22.70 -19.29 26.69
CA GLU A 30 21.45 -19.76 27.29
C GLU A 30 20.21 -18.96 26.88
N LEU A 31 20.38 -17.66 26.52
CA LEU A 31 19.28 -16.76 26.25
C LEU A 31 19.42 -16.18 24.84
N HIS A 32 18.35 -16.30 24.06
CA HIS A 32 18.18 -15.63 22.79
C HIS A 32 16.99 -14.67 22.87
N ILE A 33 17.26 -13.36 22.87
CA ILE A 33 16.20 -12.33 22.88
C ILE A 33 15.77 -12.08 21.45
N ALA A 34 14.68 -12.70 21.05
CA ALA A 34 14.10 -12.51 19.75
C ALA A 34 13.43 -11.13 19.63
N HIS A 35 13.51 -10.50 18.46
CA HIS A 35 12.90 -9.17 18.25
C HIS A 35 11.37 -9.18 18.31
N VAL A 36 10.72 -10.34 18.29
CA VAL A 36 9.28 -10.49 18.54
C VAL A 36 8.87 -9.95 19.91
N LEU A 37 9.73 -10.05 20.94
CA LEU A 37 9.45 -9.49 22.27
C LEU A 37 9.32 -7.97 22.22
N TRP A 38 10.20 -7.32 21.48
CA TRP A 38 10.11 -5.87 21.23
C TRP A 38 8.86 -5.53 20.44
N GLY A 39 8.50 -6.37 19.45
CA GLY A 39 7.24 -6.26 18.71
C GLY A 39 6.02 -6.29 19.64
N GLY A 40 5.97 -7.28 20.55
CA GLY A 40 4.92 -7.41 21.56
C GLY A 40 4.86 -6.23 22.52
N LEU A 41 6.01 -5.74 23.00
CA LEU A 41 6.08 -4.55 23.87
C LEU A 41 5.55 -3.29 23.18
N LEU A 42 5.90 -3.09 21.91
CA LEU A 42 5.41 -1.95 21.14
C LEU A 42 3.90 -2.02 20.89
N LEU A 43 3.35 -3.23 20.64
CA LEU A 43 1.91 -3.44 20.53
C LEU A 43 1.20 -3.14 21.85
N PHE A 44 1.77 -3.59 22.98
CA PHE A 44 1.25 -3.28 24.30
C PHE A 44 1.26 -1.76 24.57
N ALA A 45 2.38 -1.08 24.29
CA ALA A 45 2.49 0.37 24.44
C ALA A 45 1.48 1.09 23.54
N ALA A 46 1.28 0.66 22.28
CA ALA A 46 0.28 1.22 21.38
C ALA A 46 -1.15 1.08 21.94
N SER A 47 -1.46 -0.08 22.54
CA SER A 47 -2.74 -0.34 23.18
C SER A 47 -2.95 0.59 24.39
N LEU A 48 -1.94 0.71 25.27
CA LEU A 48 -2.02 1.60 26.43
C LEU A 48 -2.19 3.05 26.04
N LEU A 49 -1.46 3.54 25.04
CA LEU A 49 -1.62 4.92 24.56
C LEU A 49 -3.06 5.22 24.15
N SER A 50 -3.70 4.31 23.43
CA SER A 50 -5.08 4.47 22.97
C SER A 50 -6.12 4.41 24.11
N LEU A 51 -5.80 3.72 25.23
CA LEU A 51 -6.67 3.61 26.39
C LEU A 51 -6.50 4.76 27.38
N LEU A 52 -5.28 5.28 27.52
CA LEU A 52 -4.96 6.32 28.52
C LEU A 52 -5.16 7.72 27.98
N PHE A 53 -5.00 7.94 26.70
CA PHE A 53 -5.02 9.26 26.08
C PHE A 53 -6.00 9.31 24.91
N ALA A 54 -6.89 10.30 24.92
CA ALA A 54 -7.86 10.57 23.86
C ALA A 54 -7.33 11.52 22.77
N ASN A 55 -6.12 12.06 22.92
CA ASN A 55 -5.57 13.11 22.07
C ASN A 55 -5.10 12.58 20.72
N ARG A 56 -5.18 13.38 19.66
CA ARG A 56 -4.76 13.03 18.28
C ARG A 56 -3.32 12.55 18.17
N TRP A 57 -2.40 13.12 18.97
CA TRP A 57 -1.01 12.67 18.97
C TRP A 57 -0.88 11.22 19.45
N ALA A 58 -1.68 10.80 20.44
CA ALA A 58 -1.66 9.44 20.99
C ALA A 58 -2.13 8.43 19.93
N TYR A 59 -3.17 8.74 19.15
CA TYR A 59 -3.61 7.90 18.02
C TYR A 59 -2.53 7.78 16.95
N SER A 60 -1.83 8.89 16.65
CA SER A 60 -0.74 8.88 15.65
C SER A 60 0.47 8.09 16.13
N ALA A 61 0.87 8.28 17.40
CA ALA A 61 1.95 7.53 18.03
C ALA A 61 1.57 6.05 18.20
N GLY A 62 0.35 5.74 18.65
CA GLY A 62 -0.18 4.40 18.74
C GLY A 62 -0.19 3.70 17.38
N ALA A 63 -0.61 4.38 16.30
CA ALA A 63 -0.59 3.84 14.95
C ALA A 63 0.84 3.55 14.46
N LEU A 64 1.82 4.39 14.79
CA LEU A 64 3.22 4.18 14.48
C LEU A 64 3.78 2.95 15.23
N LEU A 65 3.59 2.93 16.56
CA LEU A 65 4.06 1.83 17.41
C LEU A 65 3.41 0.49 17.04
N ALA A 66 2.09 0.50 16.77
CA ALA A 66 1.37 -0.68 16.32
C ALA A 66 1.93 -1.22 15.01
N GLY A 67 2.21 -0.36 14.03
CA GLY A 67 2.80 -0.79 12.75
C GLY A 67 4.19 -1.39 12.93
N ILE A 68 5.07 -0.74 13.68
CA ILE A 68 6.40 -1.27 13.99
C ILE A 68 6.28 -2.59 14.74
N GLY A 69 5.42 -2.64 15.77
CA GLY A 69 5.21 -3.83 16.60
C GLY A 69 4.71 -5.01 15.77
N ILE A 70 3.72 -4.82 14.89
CA ILE A 70 3.23 -5.85 13.97
C ILE A 70 4.36 -6.32 13.05
N GLY A 71 5.16 -5.38 12.51
CA GLY A 71 6.28 -5.69 11.63
C GLY A 71 7.30 -6.61 12.28
N LEU A 72 7.76 -6.24 13.48
CA LEU A 72 8.71 -7.04 14.24
C LEU A 72 8.14 -8.41 14.69
N PHE A 73 6.83 -8.44 14.99
CA PHE A 73 6.16 -9.68 15.41
C PHE A 73 6.03 -10.66 14.26
N ILE A 74 5.51 -10.21 13.11
CA ILE A 74 5.25 -11.09 11.95
C ILE A 74 6.56 -11.52 11.25
N ASP A 75 7.62 -10.73 11.37
CA ASP A 75 8.91 -11.05 10.76
C ASP A 75 9.50 -12.37 11.27
N GLU A 76 9.19 -12.77 12.51
CA GLU A 76 9.60 -14.05 13.08
C GLU A 76 8.64 -15.22 12.80
N VAL A 77 7.66 -15.05 11.91
CA VAL A 77 6.67 -16.10 11.62
C VAL A 77 7.30 -17.44 11.27
N GLY A 78 8.43 -17.44 10.55
CA GLY A 78 9.16 -18.67 10.20
C GLY A 78 9.55 -19.50 11.42
N LYS A 79 10.01 -18.86 12.50
CA LYS A 79 10.37 -19.56 13.75
C LYS A 79 9.15 -20.18 14.44
N PHE A 80 7.97 -19.56 14.34
CA PHE A 80 6.78 -20.02 15.05
C PHE A 80 6.04 -21.16 14.34
N ILE A 81 6.14 -21.22 13.00
CA ILE A 81 5.42 -22.22 12.20
C ILE A 81 6.27 -23.46 11.89
N THR A 82 7.58 -23.41 12.18
CA THR A 82 8.49 -24.56 11.98
C THR A 82 8.91 -25.18 13.30
N GLN A 83 8.98 -26.51 13.33
CA GLN A 83 9.42 -27.23 14.54
C GLN A 83 10.88 -26.93 14.92
N ASN A 84 11.71 -26.63 13.92
CA ASN A 84 13.13 -26.34 14.08
C ASN A 84 13.43 -24.85 14.35
N ASN A 85 12.38 -24.04 14.58
CA ASN A 85 12.50 -22.59 14.75
C ASN A 85 13.28 -21.90 13.60
N ASP A 86 13.00 -22.30 12.35
CA ASP A 86 13.70 -21.82 11.17
C ASP A 86 13.21 -20.40 10.77
N TYR A 87 14.06 -19.42 11.04
CA TYR A 87 13.80 -18.03 10.61
C TYR A 87 13.79 -17.87 9.08
N PHE A 88 14.59 -18.68 8.38
CA PHE A 88 14.73 -18.62 6.93
C PHE A 88 13.78 -19.55 6.17
N PHE A 89 12.76 -20.05 6.84
CA PHE A 89 11.76 -20.89 6.18
C PHE A 89 11.25 -20.23 4.91
N PRO A 90 11.32 -20.90 3.74
CA PRO A 90 11.04 -20.26 2.44
C PRO A 90 9.67 -19.62 2.32
N ALA A 91 8.65 -20.17 2.99
CA ALA A 91 7.31 -19.61 2.98
C ALA A 91 7.12 -18.41 3.93
N ALA A 92 8.08 -18.11 4.81
CA ALA A 92 7.93 -17.00 5.78
C ALA A 92 7.77 -15.64 5.08
N ALA A 93 8.61 -15.32 4.10
CA ALA A 93 8.53 -14.05 3.38
C ALA A 93 7.22 -13.88 2.58
N PRO A 94 6.73 -14.87 1.82
CA PRO A 94 5.39 -14.85 1.23
C PRO A 94 4.27 -14.65 2.25
N ILE A 95 4.32 -15.29 3.41
CA ILE A 95 3.32 -15.15 4.48
C ILE A 95 3.30 -13.71 5.01
N ILE A 96 4.46 -13.11 5.28
CA ILE A 96 4.58 -11.71 5.71
C ILE A 96 3.98 -10.78 4.66
N TYR A 97 4.31 -11.01 3.39
CA TYR A 97 3.79 -10.20 2.29
C TYR A 97 2.27 -10.37 2.12
N ALA A 98 1.75 -11.59 2.20
CA ALA A 98 0.30 -11.84 2.17
C ALA A 98 -0.43 -11.14 3.33
N PHE A 99 0.15 -11.17 4.53
CA PHE A 99 -0.39 -10.47 5.69
C PHE A 99 -0.38 -8.95 5.48
N PHE A 100 0.68 -8.41 4.88
CA PHE A 100 0.73 -7.00 4.50
C PHE A 100 -0.37 -6.64 3.49
N LEU A 101 -0.55 -7.44 2.43
CA LEU A 101 -1.62 -7.23 1.44
C LEU A 101 -3.02 -7.30 2.08
N LEU A 102 -3.24 -8.24 3.00
CA LEU A 102 -4.49 -8.32 3.75
C LEU A 102 -4.73 -7.05 4.57
N THR A 103 -3.70 -6.53 5.23
CA THR A 103 -3.80 -5.28 6.00
C THR A 103 -4.10 -4.08 5.09
N VAL A 104 -3.50 -4.03 3.90
CA VAL A 104 -3.82 -3.02 2.87
C VAL A 104 -5.28 -3.15 2.42
N LEU A 105 -5.75 -4.36 2.15
CA LEU A 105 -7.14 -4.63 1.75
C LEU A 105 -8.13 -4.17 2.82
N LEU A 106 -7.90 -4.51 4.08
CA LEU A 106 -8.71 -4.07 5.22
C LEU A 106 -8.73 -2.54 5.33
N TYR A 107 -7.56 -1.91 5.21
CA TYR A 107 -7.47 -0.44 5.20
C TYR A 107 -8.30 0.19 4.09
N LEU A 108 -8.22 -0.34 2.86
CA LEU A 108 -8.99 0.16 1.73
C LEU A 108 -10.50 -0.06 1.91
N GLN A 109 -10.88 -1.16 2.54
CA GLN A 109 -12.28 -1.50 2.82
C GLN A 109 -12.89 -0.59 3.89
N VAL A 110 -12.17 -0.37 4.99
CA VAL A 110 -12.60 0.53 6.07
C VAL A 110 -12.66 1.99 5.58
N ARG A 111 -11.77 2.38 4.68
CA ARG A 111 -11.72 3.75 4.15
C ARG A 111 -12.74 4.03 3.03
N ARG A 112 -13.53 3.05 2.61
CA ARG A 112 -14.62 3.31 1.65
C ARG A 112 -15.58 4.33 2.27
N PRO A 113 -15.93 5.42 1.56
CA PRO A 113 -16.89 6.37 2.07
C PRO A 113 -18.20 5.62 2.29
N SER A 114 -18.57 5.45 3.56
CA SER A 114 -19.92 5.01 3.94
C SER A 114 -20.93 6.00 3.35
N PRO A 115 -22.15 5.55 3.00
CA PRO A 115 -23.23 6.48 2.70
C PRO A 115 -23.22 7.54 3.80
N ARG A 116 -23.21 8.82 3.42
CA ARG A 116 -23.02 9.96 4.31
C ARG A 116 -24.20 10.04 5.30
N ASP A 117 -24.18 9.21 6.30
CA ASP A 117 -25.09 9.24 7.42
C ASP A 117 -24.82 10.50 8.24
N ALA A 118 -25.86 11.25 8.55
CA ALA A 118 -25.77 12.46 9.38
C ALA A 118 -25.12 12.16 10.74
N ARG A 119 -25.35 10.98 11.29
CA ARG A 119 -24.77 10.53 12.55
C ARG A 119 -23.24 10.38 12.46
N ILE A 120 -22.74 9.79 11.39
CA ILE A 120 -21.29 9.62 11.15
C ILE A 120 -20.61 10.99 10.95
N GLU A 121 -21.27 11.89 10.19
CA GLU A 121 -20.76 13.25 10.00
C GLU A 121 -20.72 14.02 11.34
N LEU A 122 -21.70 13.79 12.23
CA LEU A 122 -21.72 14.41 13.56
C LEU A 122 -20.59 13.87 14.46
N TYR A 123 -20.33 12.55 14.44
CA TYR A 123 -19.19 11.99 15.16
C TYR A 123 -17.87 12.59 14.69
N HIS A 124 -17.66 12.73 13.38
CA HIS A 124 -16.47 13.40 12.86
C HIS A 124 -16.41 14.90 13.18
N ALA A 125 -17.56 15.56 13.33
CA ALA A 125 -17.59 16.93 13.80
C ALA A 125 -17.17 17.01 15.27
N LEU A 126 -17.72 16.14 16.13
CA LEU A 126 -17.35 16.08 17.56
C LEU A 126 -15.86 15.77 17.76
N GLU A 127 -15.30 14.83 16.98
CA GLU A 127 -13.86 14.55 16.99
C GLU A 127 -13.02 15.80 16.64
N ALA A 128 -13.49 16.60 15.68
CA ALA A 128 -12.79 17.83 15.30
C ALA A 128 -12.92 18.96 16.37
N PHE A 129 -13.86 18.85 17.31
CA PHE A 129 -13.94 19.78 18.45
C PHE A 129 -12.78 19.64 19.44
N GLU A 130 -11.98 18.58 19.40
CA GLU A 130 -10.70 18.51 20.15
C GLU A 130 -9.79 19.70 19.82
N GLU A 131 -9.74 20.16 18.56
CA GLU A 131 -8.94 21.31 18.13
C GLU A 131 -9.39 22.61 18.80
N VAL A 132 -10.68 22.70 19.12
CA VAL A 132 -11.25 23.83 19.89
C VAL A 132 -10.77 23.79 21.34
N LEU A 133 -10.79 22.60 21.96
CA LEU A 133 -10.34 22.41 23.36
C LEU A 133 -8.84 22.63 23.51
N ASP A 134 -8.07 22.19 22.52
CA ASP A 134 -6.60 22.33 22.47
C ASP A 134 -6.19 23.77 22.05
N ARG A 135 -7.13 24.64 21.71
CA ARG A 135 -6.89 26.02 21.21
C ARG A 135 -6.02 26.08 19.96
N ASP A 136 -6.14 25.07 19.11
CA ASP A 136 -5.37 24.90 17.86
C ASP A 136 -6.27 24.98 16.61
N LEU A 137 -7.52 25.39 16.75
CA LEU A 137 -8.45 25.51 15.63
C LEU A 137 -8.09 26.67 14.71
N SER A 138 -7.73 26.36 13.47
CA SER A 138 -7.48 27.35 12.43
C SER A 138 -8.77 27.85 11.77
N ALA A 139 -8.74 29.01 11.12
CA ALA A 139 -9.89 29.57 10.40
C ALA A 139 -10.41 28.62 9.30
N LYS A 140 -9.54 27.88 8.65
CA LYS A 140 -9.88 26.89 7.63
C LYS A 140 -10.56 25.66 8.22
N GLU A 141 -10.11 25.19 9.39
CA GLU A 141 -10.70 24.05 10.09
C GLU A 141 -12.07 24.42 10.64
N ARG A 142 -12.24 25.63 11.17
CA ARG A 142 -13.53 26.20 11.54
C ARG A 142 -14.51 26.15 10.37
N ALA A 143 -14.14 26.68 9.19
CA ALA A 143 -15.01 26.67 8.02
C ALA A 143 -15.39 25.24 7.56
N ASN A 144 -14.45 24.29 7.64
CA ASN A 144 -14.71 22.88 7.35
C ASN A 144 -15.68 22.26 8.35
N LEU A 145 -15.54 22.58 9.62
CA LEU A 145 -16.39 22.09 10.71
C LEU A 145 -17.80 22.64 10.58
N GLU A 146 -17.96 23.94 10.33
CA GLU A 146 -19.24 24.58 10.02
C GLU A 146 -19.94 23.91 8.82
N ALA A 147 -19.22 23.68 7.72
CA ALA A 147 -19.75 22.99 6.55
C ALA A 147 -20.16 21.51 6.84
N ARG A 148 -19.51 20.83 7.80
CA ARG A 148 -19.92 19.50 8.26
C ARG A 148 -21.22 19.57 9.06
N LEU A 149 -21.30 20.46 10.02
CA LEU A 149 -22.52 20.66 10.83
C LEU A 149 -23.71 21.04 9.96
N ASP A 150 -23.53 21.90 8.96
CA ASP A 150 -24.57 22.23 7.99
C ASP A 150 -25.05 21.01 7.18
N ARG A 151 -24.16 20.07 6.85
CA ARG A 151 -24.56 18.80 6.21
C ARG A 151 -25.38 17.93 7.17
N VAL A 152 -25.00 17.88 8.45
CA VAL A 152 -25.74 17.15 9.49
C VAL A 152 -27.15 17.73 9.60
N ILE A 153 -27.27 19.03 9.76
CA ILE A 153 -28.57 19.74 9.91
C ILE A 153 -29.51 19.45 8.73
N ARG A 154 -28.96 19.40 7.50
CA ARG A 154 -29.75 19.12 6.29
C ARG A 154 -30.18 17.65 6.13
N LYS A 155 -29.45 16.71 6.76
CA LYS A 155 -29.64 15.27 6.53
C LYS A 155 -30.15 14.49 7.72
N ALA A 156 -30.06 15.07 8.92
CA ALA A 156 -30.48 14.37 10.12
C ALA A 156 -32.00 14.21 10.17
N GLU A 157 -32.46 12.99 10.42
CA GLU A 157 -33.84 12.63 10.58
C GLU A 157 -34.32 12.85 12.03
N HIS A 158 -33.42 12.77 13.01
CA HIS A 158 -33.72 12.91 14.42
C HIS A 158 -33.57 14.34 14.90
N PRO A 159 -34.60 14.93 15.58
CA PRO A 159 -34.59 16.32 16.04
C PRO A 159 -33.46 16.60 17.06
N ASP A 160 -33.08 15.63 17.87
CA ASP A 160 -31.99 15.81 18.85
C ASP A 160 -30.63 15.96 18.17
N THR A 161 -30.38 15.24 17.07
CA THR A 161 -29.17 15.38 16.23
C THR A 161 -29.07 16.78 15.62
N VAL A 162 -30.21 17.31 15.13
CA VAL A 162 -30.31 18.65 14.57
C VAL A 162 -30.06 19.72 15.65
N ARG A 163 -30.67 19.55 16.86
CA ARG A 163 -30.45 20.47 17.98
C ARG A 163 -28.98 20.53 18.38
N LEU A 164 -28.33 19.37 18.54
CA LEU A 164 -26.92 19.30 18.89
C LEU A 164 -26.05 19.98 17.83
N ALA A 165 -26.29 19.69 16.55
CA ALA A 165 -25.54 20.29 15.46
C ALA A 165 -25.70 21.83 15.39
N ASN A 166 -26.93 22.35 15.66
CA ASN A 166 -27.17 23.78 15.73
C ASN A 166 -26.46 24.43 16.92
N ALA A 167 -26.48 23.83 18.11
CA ALA A 167 -25.78 24.34 19.29
C ALA A 167 -24.25 24.40 19.07
N LEU A 168 -23.70 23.36 18.47
CA LEU A 168 -22.27 23.32 18.11
C LEU A 168 -21.91 24.40 17.06
N ARG A 169 -22.78 24.62 16.09
CA ARG A 169 -22.58 25.67 15.07
C ARG A 169 -22.67 27.08 15.68
N GLU A 170 -23.63 27.30 16.56
CA GLU A 170 -23.75 28.58 17.29
C GLU A 170 -22.51 28.86 18.14
N PHE A 171 -22.00 27.84 18.83
CA PHE A 171 -20.75 27.95 19.58
C PHE A 171 -19.58 28.33 18.68
N LEU A 172 -19.43 27.71 17.50
CA LEU A 172 -18.38 28.04 16.52
C LEU A 172 -18.51 29.47 15.97
N ALA A 173 -19.74 30.01 15.89
CA ALA A 173 -20.00 31.35 15.41
C ALA A 173 -19.70 32.43 16.49
N SER A 174 -19.45 32.00 17.72
CA SER A 174 -19.18 32.92 18.85
C SER A 174 -17.86 33.66 18.65
N ASP A 175 -17.87 34.96 18.98
CA ASP A 175 -16.65 35.81 18.96
C ASP A 175 -15.63 35.44 20.06
N ALA A 176 -16.03 34.64 21.05
CA ALA A 176 -15.16 34.18 22.14
C ALA A 176 -14.22 33.01 21.69
N LEU A 177 -14.37 32.50 20.48
CA LEU A 177 -13.58 31.36 19.97
C LEU A 177 -12.17 31.83 19.61
N TYR A 178 -11.16 31.27 20.29
CA TYR A 178 -9.76 31.50 19.91
C TYR A 178 -9.46 30.74 18.58
N LEU A 179 -8.98 31.49 17.60
CA LEU A 179 -8.51 30.91 16.32
C LEU A 179 -6.98 30.97 16.30
N ALA A 180 -6.38 29.80 16.15
CA ALA A 180 -4.94 29.68 15.96
C ALA A 180 -4.53 30.22 14.58
N ALA A 181 -3.34 30.79 14.48
CA ALA A 181 -2.80 31.21 13.19
C ALA A 181 -2.62 30.02 12.27
N ASP A 182 -3.04 30.14 10.99
CA ASP A 182 -2.86 29.10 9.98
C ASP A 182 -1.36 28.81 9.75
N SER A 183 -0.76 28.01 10.64
CA SER A 183 0.59 27.51 10.43
C SER A 183 0.51 26.17 9.72
N PRO A 184 0.95 26.06 8.44
CA PRO A 184 0.90 24.78 7.75
C PRO A 184 1.79 23.79 8.50
N GLY A 185 1.20 22.70 9.00
CA GLY A 185 1.93 21.63 9.66
C GLY A 185 3.04 21.06 8.76
N PHE A 186 4.04 20.40 9.34
CA PHE A 186 5.16 19.83 8.61
C PHE A 186 4.73 19.03 7.37
N TRP A 187 3.72 18.17 7.51
CA TRP A 187 3.17 17.40 6.40
C TRP A 187 2.50 18.25 5.32
N GLN A 188 1.83 19.32 5.71
CA GLN A 188 1.22 20.26 4.75
C GLN A 188 2.30 21.01 3.97
N ARG A 189 3.40 21.40 4.62
CA ARG A 189 4.58 22.01 3.96
C ARG A 189 5.22 21.04 2.98
N CYS A 190 5.44 19.77 3.37
CA CYS A 190 5.96 18.75 2.49
C CYS A 190 5.04 18.50 1.28
N VAL A 191 3.73 18.38 1.49
CA VAL A 191 2.76 18.20 0.41
C VAL A 191 2.70 19.42 -0.51
N GLN A 192 2.76 20.65 0.03
CA GLN A 192 2.79 21.88 -0.77
C GLN A 192 4.08 21.98 -1.57
N GLN A 193 5.20 21.59 -0.98
CA GLN A 193 6.50 21.58 -1.66
C GLN A 193 6.51 20.55 -2.80
N VAL A 194 6.02 19.33 -2.54
CA VAL A 194 5.85 18.30 -3.57
C VAL A 194 4.93 18.78 -4.69
N ARG A 195 3.78 19.41 -4.36
CA ARG A 195 2.87 19.97 -5.38
C ARG A 195 3.49 21.10 -6.19
N ARG A 196 4.36 21.92 -5.59
CA ARG A 196 5.10 22.97 -6.34
C ARG A 196 6.11 22.36 -7.31
N TYR A 197 6.83 21.32 -6.91
CA TYR A 197 7.73 20.57 -7.78
C TYR A 197 6.95 19.81 -8.86
N GLU A 198 5.83 19.20 -8.48
CA GLU A 198 4.93 18.48 -9.40
C GLU A 198 4.44 19.36 -10.56
N GLY A 199 4.01 20.59 -10.27
CA GLY A 199 3.54 21.52 -11.30
C GLY A 199 4.62 21.97 -12.31
N ARG A 200 5.89 21.94 -11.90
CA ARG A 200 7.03 22.39 -12.73
C ARG A 200 7.62 21.29 -13.61
N TRP A 201 7.63 20.03 -13.14
CA TRP A 201 8.37 18.93 -13.76
C TRP A 201 7.49 17.88 -14.43
N ILE A 202 6.25 17.70 -13.97
CA ILE A 202 5.36 16.64 -14.44
C ILE A 202 4.44 17.18 -15.54
N THR A 203 5.00 17.28 -16.75
CA THR A 203 4.19 17.51 -17.96
C THR A 203 3.48 16.20 -18.31
N THR A 204 2.21 16.26 -18.75
CA THR A 204 1.41 15.08 -19.16
C THR A 204 2.17 14.15 -20.09
N ARG A 205 2.91 14.73 -21.05
CA ARG A 205 3.71 13.95 -22.01
C ARG A 205 4.86 13.20 -21.35
N ARG A 206 5.59 13.85 -20.42
CA ARG A 206 6.70 13.19 -19.69
C ARG A 206 6.18 12.08 -18.78
N LEU A 207 5.10 12.33 -18.06
CA LEU A 207 4.48 11.31 -17.22
C LEU A 207 4.04 10.09 -18.02
N LYS A 208 3.39 10.32 -19.18
CA LYS A 208 2.99 9.25 -20.09
C LYS A 208 4.20 8.42 -20.57
N VAL A 209 5.29 9.08 -20.97
CA VAL A 209 6.51 8.39 -21.41
C VAL A 209 7.13 7.55 -20.30
N VAL A 210 7.21 8.08 -19.07
CA VAL A 210 7.73 7.34 -17.91
C VAL A 210 6.85 6.13 -17.58
N LEU A 211 5.51 6.28 -17.62
CA LEU A 211 4.57 5.20 -17.36
C LEU A 211 4.67 4.10 -18.45
N VAL A 212 4.70 4.49 -19.70
CA VAL A 212 4.87 3.54 -20.82
C VAL A 212 6.21 2.83 -20.68
N GLY A 213 7.29 3.54 -20.38
CA GLY A 213 8.60 2.95 -20.12
C GLY A 213 8.60 1.95 -18.95
N GLY A 214 7.94 2.31 -17.85
CA GLY A 214 7.78 1.42 -16.69
C GLY A 214 6.97 0.15 -17.01
N LEU A 215 5.84 0.30 -17.71
CA LEU A 215 5.03 -0.83 -18.15
C LEU A 215 5.78 -1.73 -19.13
N LEU A 216 6.55 -1.15 -20.06
CA LEU A 216 7.39 -1.92 -21.00
C LEU A 216 8.49 -2.68 -20.27
N ALA A 217 9.21 -2.02 -19.36
CA ALA A 217 10.30 -2.64 -18.62
C ALA A 217 9.81 -3.85 -17.79
N LEU A 218 8.71 -3.66 -17.06
CA LEU A 218 8.09 -4.73 -16.28
C LEU A 218 7.49 -5.82 -17.17
N GLY A 219 6.85 -5.43 -18.29
CA GLY A 219 6.26 -6.36 -19.24
C GLY A 219 7.29 -7.22 -19.97
N LEU A 220 8.44 -6.66 -20.32
CA LEU A 220 9.56 -7.41 -20.92
C LEU A 220 10.11 -8.48 -19.96
N GLY A 221 10.16 -8.20 -18.66
CA GLY A 221 10.49 -9.22 -17.66
C GLY A 221 9.57 -10.41 -17.73
N GLY A 222 8.26 -10.21 -17.90
CA GLY A 222 7.29 -11.29 -18.08
C GLY A 222 7.44 -12.03 -19.40
N LEU A 223 7.84 -11.37 -20.50
CA LEU A 223 8.16 -12.06 -21.75
C LEU A 223 9.38 -12.98 -21.61
N ILE A 224 10.39 -12.58 -20.85
CA ILE A 224 11.54 -13.44 -20.55
C ILE A 224 11.05 -14.70 -19.81
N SER A 225 10.14 -14.55 -18.85
CA SER A 225 9.55 -15.71 -18.16
C SER A 225 8.82 -16.66 -19.14
N LEU A 226 8.06 -16.13 -20.08
CA LEU A 226 7.40 -16.96 -21.12
C LEU A 226 8.41 -17.62 -22.07
N ALA A 227 9.47 -16.91 -22.44
CA ALA A 227 10.52 -17.48 -23.29
C ALA A 227 11.22 -18.66 -22.58
N VAL A 228 11.56 -18.50 -21.30
CA VAL A 228 12.13 -19.58 -20.48
C VAL A 228 11.15 -20.76 -20.39
N LEU A 229 9.87 -20.50 -20.14
CA LEU A 229 8.84 -21.55 -20.09
C LEU A 229 8.73 -22.29 -21.43
N ALA A 230 8.75 -21.59 -22.57
CA ALA A 230 8.71 -22.18 -23.89
C ALA A 230 9.95 -23.05 -24.17
N ILE A 231 11.15 -22.58 -23.78
CA ILE A 231 12.38 -23.36 -23.91
C ILE A 231 12.29 -24.65 -23.10
N VAL A 232 11.82 -24.57 -21.84
CA VAL A 232 11.66 -25.75 -20.98
C VAL A 232 10.62 -26.73 -21.56
N ALA A 233 9.49 -26.22 -22.09
CA ALA A 233 8.44 -27.06 -22.67
C ALA A 233 8.83 -27.72 -23.98
N LEU A 234 9.76 -27.13 -24.74
CA LEU A 234 10.24 -27.66 -26.04
C LEU A 234 11.55 -28.45 -25.88
N ALA A 235 12.17 -28.45 -24.69
CA ALA A 235 13.39 -29.21 -24.46
C ALA A 235 13.10 -30.72 -24.58
N PRO A 236 13.94 -31.50 -25.31
CA PRO A 236 13.80 -32.95 -25.35
C PRO A 236 13.98 -33.55 -23.95
N ALA A 237 13.29 -34.67 -23.67
CA ALA A 237 13.23 -35.28 -22.34
C ALA A 237 14.61 -35.71 -21.76
N ASP A 238 15.58 -35.85 -22.61
CA ASP A 238 16.98 -36.17 -22.32
C ASP A 238 17.89 -34.94 -22.19
N ALA A 239 17.39 -33.74 -22.49
CA ALA A 239 18.10 -32.52 -22.18
C ALA A 239 18.00 -32.25 -20.66
N TYR A 240 19.02 -32.67 -19.92
CA TYR A 240 19.22 -32.29 -18.56
C TYR A 240 19.52 -30.75 -18.53
N LEU A 241 18.47 -29.96 -18.51
CA LEU A 241 18.55 -28.60 -18.03
C LEU A 241 18.86 -28.73 -16.54
N GLU A 242 20.12 -28.56 -16.18
CA GLU A 242 20.53 -28.26 -14.81
C GLU A 242 19.98 -26.88 -14.46
N VAL A 243 18.65 -26.81 -14.31
CA VAL A 243 17.98 -25.64 -13.76
C VAL A 243 18.39 -25.64 -12.30
N GLN A 244 19.43 -24.87 -11.96
CA GLN A 244 19.64 -24.49 -10.57
C GLN A 244 18.40 -23.73 -10.14
N LEU A 245 17.42 -24.50 -9.63
CA LEU A 245 16.31 -23.91 -8.88
C LEU A 245 16.97 -23.02 -7.84
N PRO A 246 16.60 -21.74 -7.73
CA PRO A 246 17.10 -20.92 -6.66
C PRO A 246 16.62 -21.57 -5.35
N ALA A 247 17.45 -22.44 -4.81
CA ALA A 247 17.25 -23.01 -3.49
C ALA A 247 17.27 -21.82 -2.53
N GLY A 248 16.12 -21.51 -1.93
CA GLY A 248 16.07 -20.54 -0.86
C GLY A 248 17.17 -20.91 0.13
N LYS A 249 18.08 -19.97 0.42
CA LYS A 249 19.14 -20.17 1.39
C LYS A 249 18.48 -20.55 2.73
N GLY A 250 18.45 -21.83 3.06
CA GLY A 250 17.81 -22.31 4.30
C GLY A 250 17.24 -23.71 4.26
N ALA A 251 17.18 -24.38 3.12
CA ALA A 251 16.71 -25.75 3.06
C ALA A 251 17.79 -26.77 3.51
N THR A 252 18.18 -26.72 4.77
CA THR A 252 18.81 -27.82 5.48
C THR A 252 17.79 -28.38 6.46
N SER A 253 16.76 -29.03 5.98
CA SER A 253 15.85 -29.79 6.85
C SER A 253 16.11 -31.27 6.62
N ASN A 254 16.61 -31.92 7.66
CA ASN A 254 16.89 -33.35 7.69
C ASN A 254 15.61 -34.21 7.77
N ASP A 255 14.41 -33.59 7.78
CA ASP A 255 13.17 -34.28 8.14
C ASP A 255 12.06 -34.26 7.07
N VAL A 256 12.30 -33.67 5.90
CA VAL A 256 11.33 -33.70 4.78
C VAL A 256 11.93 -34.47 3.61
N PRO A 257 11.20 -35.44 3.02
CA PRO A 257 11.71 -36.19 1.87
C PRO A 257 12.08 -35.21 0.76
N LEU A 258 13.33 -35.25 0.30
CA LEU A 258 13.88 -34.39 -0.76
C LEU A 258 13.00 -34.39 -2.02
N GLU A 259 12.38 -35.52 -2.38
CA GLU A 259 11.46 -35.64 -3.50
C GLU A 259 10.22 -34.73 -3.41
N SER A 260 9.67 -34.52 -2.21
CA SER A 260 8.47 -33.68 -2.04
C SER A 260 8.81 -32.17 -2.05
N LEU A 261 10.00 -31.82 -1.58
CA LEU A 261 10.51 -30.44 -1.64
C LEU A 261 10.87 -30.02 -3.05
N GLU A 262 11.49 -30.92 -3.81
CA GLU A 262 11.84 -30.67 -5.23
C GLU A 262 10.59 -30.51 -6.11
N LEU A 263 9.57 -31.33 -5.94
CA LEU A 263 8.32 -31.21 -6.68
C LEU A 263 7.57 -29.91 -6.36
N GLY A 264 7.50 -29.53 -5.08
CA GLY A 264 6.87 -28.26 -4.64
C GLY A 264 7.59 -27.04 -5.19
N ALA A 265 8.91 -27.02 -5.16
CA ALA A 265 9.72 -25.94 -5.72
C ALA A 265 9.58 -25.84 -7.25
N LEU A 266 9.53 -26.98 -7.96
CA LEU A 266 9.29 -27.03 -9.39
C LEU A 266 7.91 -26.46 -9.76
N VAL A 267 6.86 -26.86 -9.04
CA VAL A 267 5.50 -26.34 -9.23
C VAL A 267 5.45 -24.85 -8.99
N ALA A 268 6.07 -24.36 -7.91
CA ALA A 268 6.14 -22.94 -7.61
C ALA A 268 6.89 -22.16 -8.70
N TRP A 269 7.98 -22.71 -9.24
CA TRP A 269 8.75 -22.10 -10.30
C TRP A 269 7.99 -22.04 -11.63
N LEU A 270 7.31 -23.11 -12.03
CA LEU A 270 6.45 -23.14 -13.22
C LEU A 270 5.28 -22.16 -13.07
N ALA A 271 4.67 -22.10 -11.89
CA ALA A 271 3.62 -21.14 -11.58
C ALA A 271 4.15 -19.69 -11.69
N TRP A 272 5.35 -19.42 -11.17
CA TRP A 272 5.98 -18.11 -11.27
C TRP A 272 6.23 -17.69 -12.72
N LEU A 273 6.75 -18.59 -13.58
CA LEU A 273 6.97 -18.33 -15.00
C LEU A 273 5.65 -18.05 -15.74
N THR A 274 4.62 -18.87 -15.50
CA THR A 274 3.32 -18.73 -16.19
C THR A 274 2.59 -17.47 -15.77
N LEU A 275 2.48 -17.22 -14.46
CA LEU A 275 1.79 -16.04 -13.92
C LEU A 275 2.54 -14.75 -14.24
N GLY A 276 3.88 -14.78 -14.17
CA GLY A 276 4.75 -13.67 -14.58
C GLY A 276 4.58 -13.34 -16.06
N GLY A 277 4.48 -14.38 -16.89
CA GLY A 277 4.21 -14.23 -18.31
C GLY A 277 2.86 -13.59 -18.62
N VAL A 278 1.80 -14.04 -17.97
CA VAL A 278 0.46 -13.45 -18.10
C VAL A 278 0.46 -11.99 -17.67
N ALA A 279 1.08 -11.67 -16.51
CA ALA A 279 1.23 -10.29 -16.05
C ALA A 279 1.99 -9.45 -17.09
N GLY A 280 3.10 -9.97 -17.62
CA GLY A 280 3.90 -9.29 -18.64
C GLY A 280 3.13 -8.96 -19.90
N LEU A 281 2.33 -9.90 -20.42
CA LEU A 281 1.46 -9.67 -21.59
C LEU A 281 0.42 -8.55 -21.32
N LEU A 282 -0.20 -8.54 -20.14
CA LEU A 282 -1.14 -7.48 -19.77
C LEU A 282 -0.47 -6.11 -19.71
N LEU A 283 0.76 -6.05 -19.16
CA LEU A 283 1.51 -4.81 -19.05
C LEU A 283 1.95 -4.29 -20.43
N LEU A 284 2.42 -5.18 -21.30
CA LEU A 284 2.79 -4.81 -22.68
C LEU A 284 1.59 -4.37 -23.50
N ALA A 285 0.45 -5.06 -23.37
CA ALA A 285 -0.79 -4.64 -24.01
C ALA A 285 -1.22 -3.24 -23.49
N GLY A 286 -1.11 -3.00 -22.18
CA GLY A 286 -1.35 -1.69 -21.57
C GLY A 286 -0.46 -0.60 -22.16
N ALA A 287 0.85 -0.86 -22.24
CA ALA A 287 1.82 0.05 -22.85
C ALA A 287 1.53 0.31 -24.33
N ALA A 288 1.24 -0.73 -25.12
CA ALA A 288 0.89 -0.63 -26.52
C ALA A 288 -0.35 0.27 -26.74
N PHE A 289 -1.43 0.05 -25.98
CA PHE A 289 -2.62 0.91 -26.07
C PHE A 289 -2.31 2.37 -25.74
N MET A 290 -1.43 2.65 -24.76
CA MET A 290 -1.01 4.01 -24.46
C MET A 290 -0.18 4.62 -25.60
N ILE A 291 0.70 3.87 -26.26
CA ILE A 291 1.50 4.30 -27.41
C ILE A 291 0.58 4.67 -28.57
N PHE A 292 -0.44 3.84 -28.85
CA PHE A 292 -1.41 4.10 -29.93
C PHE A 292 -2.49 5.14 -29.58
N GLY A 293 -2.31 5.92 -28.51
CA GLY A 293 -3.21 7.00 -28.14
C GLY A 293 -4.52 6.57 -27.48
N ARG A 294 -4.70 5.28 -27.15
CA ARG A 294 -5.86 4.76 -26.43
C ARG A 294 -5.60 4.73 -24.91
N ASP A 295 -5.27 5.87 -24.34
CA ASP A 295 -4.76 6.01 -22.97
C ASP A 295 -5.69 5.42 -21.92
N GLN A 296 -7.01 5.55 -22.07
CA GLN A 296 -7.97 5.00 -21.13
C GLN A 296 -7.88 3.46 -21.04
N ARG A 297 -7.85 2.77 -22.19
CA ARG A 297 -7.70 1.30 -22.23
C ARG A 297 -6.34 0.86 -21.74
N GLY A 298 -5.28 1.57 -22.14
CA GLY A 298 -3.93 1.31 -21.68
C GLY A 298 -3.77 1.43 -20.17
N CYS A 299 -4.32 2.47 -19.56
CA CYS A 299 -4.33 2.65 -18.09
C CYS A 299 -5.13 1.55 -17.38
N VAL A 300 -6.25 1.09 -17.93
CA VAL A 300 -7.05 0.01 -17.33
C VAL A 300 -6.28 -1.30 -17.35
N LEU A 301 -5.71 -1.68 -18.50
CA LEU A 301 -4.91 -2.90 -18.62
C LEU A 301 -3.65 -2.85 -17.77
N GLY A 302 -2.91 -1.72 -17.80
CA GLY A 302 -1.75 -1.51 -16.94
C GLY A 302 -2.08 -1.60 -15.46
N TYR A 303 -3.20 -1.02 -15.03
CA TYR A 303 -3.68 -1.11 -13.65
C TYR A 303 -3.95 -2.56 -13.23
N PHE A 304 -4.74 -3.31 -14.02
CA PHE A 304 -5.05 -4.70 -13.68
C PHE A 304 -3.83 -5.61 -13.79
N GLY A 305 -2.95 -5.39 -14.78
CA GLY A 305 -1.70 -6.13 -14.91
C GLY A 305 -0.76 -5.92 -13.73
N LEU A 306 -0.59 -4.67 -13.27
CA LEU A 306 0.20 -4.35 -12.08
C LEU A 306 -0.43 -4.90 -10.79
N LEU A 307 -1.76 -4.79 -10.65
CA LEU A 307 -2.46 -5.33 -9.49
C LEU A 307 -2.31 -6.85 -9.43
N PHE A 308 -2.49 -7.55 -10.56
CA PHE A 308 -2.30 -8.98 -10.67
C PHE A 308 -0.85 -9.38 -10.35
N SER A 309 0.13 -8.66 -10.90
CA SER A 309 1.55 -8.90 -10.60
C SER A 309 1.86 -8.72 -9.11
N LEU A 310 1.42 -7.61 -8.50
CA LEU A 310 1.62 -7.35 -7.07
C LEU A 310 0.93 -8.38 -6.16
N THR A 311 -0.26 -8.85 -6.52
CA THR A 311 -1.01 -9.76 -5.64
C THR A 311 -0.63 -11.24 -5.83
N THR A 312 -0.14 -11.62 -7.01
CA THR A 312 0.09 -13.02 -7.35
C THR A 312 1.55 -13.33 -7.62
N VAL A 313 2.18 -12.60 -8.56
CA VAL A 313 3.57 -12.87 -8.96
C VAL A 313 4.53 -12.53 -7.82
N SER A 314 4.31 -11.38 -7.15
CA SER A 314 5.19 -10.98 -6.05
C SER A 314 5.17 -11.93 -4.85
N LEU A 315 4.08 -12.68 -4.62
CA LEU A 315 4.09 -13.74 -3.59
C LEU A 315 5.15 -14.82 -3.90
N LEU A 316 5.27 -15.19 -5.16
CA LEU A 316 6.27 -16.16 -5.62
C LEU A 316 7.67 -15.54 -5.68
N ASP A 317 7.78 -14.25 -6.07
CA ASP A 317 9.05 -13.52 -5.98
C ASP A 317 9.60 -13.57 -4.56
N PHE A 318 8.76 -13.31 -3.53
CA PHE A 318 9.15 -13.38 -2.12
C PHE A 318 9.55 -14.78 -1.66
N TYR A 319 8.99 -15.83 -2.28
CA TYR A 319 9.38 -17.21 -2.00
C TYR A 319 10.81 -17.52 -2.48
N PHE A 320 11.21 -16.98 -3.65
CA PHE A 320 12.52 -17.26 -4.25
C PHE A 320 13.62 -16.30 -3.78
N ASP A 321 13.34 -14.99 -3.73
CA ASP A 321 14.30 -13.97 -3.34
C ASP A 321 13.59 -12.76 -2.72
N GLN A 322 13.58 -12.71 -1.39
CA GLN A 322 12.88 -11.68 -0.63
C GLN A 322 13.39 -10.25 -0.89
N PHE A 323 14.71 -10.05 -1.04
CA PHE A 323 15.26 -8.70 -1.23
C PHE A 323 14.97 -8.17 -2.63
N ARG A 324 15.15 -9.01 -3.64
CA ARG A 324 14.78 -8.67 -5.02
C ARG A 324 13.28 -8.43 -5.14
N ALA A 325 12.46 -9.22 -4.45
CA ALA A 325 11.02 -9.05 -4.42
C ALA A 325 10.58 -7.71 -3.83
N VAL A 326 11.23 -7.23 -2.74
CA VAL A 326 10.95 -5.89 -2.16
C VAL A 326 11.19 -4.80 -3.18
N VAL A 327 12.33 -4.85 -3.89
CA VAL A 327 12.67 -3.85 -4.92
C VAL A 327 11.66 -3.91 -6.07
N SER A 328 11.37 -5.12 -6.57
CA SER A 328 10.40 -5.35 -7.65
C SER A 328 9.00 -4.83 -7.27
N ALA A 329 8.48 -5.22 -6.12
CA ALA A 329 7.18 -4.79 -5.63
C ALA A 329 7.10 -3.26 -5.43
N THR A 330 8.19 -2.64 -4.95
CA THR A 330 8.26 -1.18 -4.79
C THR A 330 8.18 -0.48 -6.15
N ILE A 331 8.92 -0.93 -7.15
CA ILE A 331 8.86 -0.37 -8.51
C ILE A 331 7.45 -0.54 -9.09
N GLN A 332 6.87 -1.73 -8.97
CA GLN A 332 5.49 -2.00 -9.44
C GLN A 332 4.48 -1.08 -8.75
N LEU A 333 4.60 -0.86 -7.44
CA LEU A 333 3.72 0.04 -6.69
C LEU A 333 3.87 1.49 -7.16
N VAL A 334 5.09 1.97 -7.39
CA VAL A 334 5.33 3.33 -7.92
C VAL A 334 4.68 3.51 -9.30
N VAL A 335 4.85 2.53 -10.20
CA VAL A 335 4.22 2.57 -11.52
C VAL A 335 2.69 2.52 -11.39
N LEU A 336 2.15 1.69 -10.52
CA LEU A 336 0.71 1.59 -10.25
C LEU A 336 0.13 2.92 -9.75
N LEU A 337 0.78 3.56 -8.78
CA LEU A 337 0.39 4.88 -8.29
C LEU A 337 0.46 5.93 -9.39
N GLY A 338 1.47 5.86 -10.24
CA GLY A 338 1.60 6.73 -11.41
C GLY A 338 0.45 6.54 -12.42
N VAL A 339 0.06 5.30 -12.72
CA VAL A 339 -1.08 4.99 -13.60
C VAL A 339 -2.40 5.52 -13.00
N VAL A 340 -2.61 5.32 -11.70
CA VAL A 340 -3.81 5.84 -11.00
C VAL A 340 -3.83 7.38 -11.02
N PHE A 341 -2.68 8.01 -10.78
CA PHE A 341 -2.55 9.47 -10.81
C PHE A 341 -2.82 10.03 -12.21
N TYR A 342 -2.21 9.45 -13.26
CA TYR A 342 -2.44 9.83 -14.65
C TYR A 342 -3.91 9.73 -15.04
N ARG A 343 -4.55 8.60 -14.71
CA ARG A 343 -5.97 8.37 -14.97
C ARG A 343 -6.86 9.42 -14.29
N ARG A 344 -6.62 9.72 -13.01
CA ARG A 344 -7.42 10.70 -12.25
C ARG A 344 -7.28 12.11 -12.82
N ARG A 345 -6.07 12.52 -13.16
CA ARG A 345 -5.76 13.89 -13.56
C ARG A 345 -6.16 14.19 -15.00
N HIS A 346 -5.98 13.24 -15.91
CA HIS A 346 -6.09 13.49 -17.35
C HIS A 346 -7.26 12.80 -18.05
N LEU A 347 -7.79 11.73 -17.48
CA LEU A 347 -8.86 10.97 -18.12
C LEU A 347 -10.24 11.16 -17.46
N LEU A 348 -10.28 11.53 -16.17
CA LEU A 348 -11.52 11.74 -15.44
C LEU A 348 -11.90 13.21 -15.26
N LEU A 349 -10.97 14.15 -15.46
CA LEU A 349 -11.17 15.59 -15.29
C LEU A 349 -11.36 16.34 -16.62
N GLU A 350 -11.23 15.71 -17.79
CA GLU A 350 -11.66 16.32 -19.03
C GLU A 350 -13.20 16.27 -19.11
N PRO A 351 -13.91 17.42 -19.05
CA PRO A 351 -15.32 17.46 -19.38
C PRO A 351 -15.47 17.03 -20.84
N LYS A 352 -16.44 16.17 -21.13
CA LYS A 352 -16.89 15.83 -22.47
C LYS A 352 -17.37 17.12 -23.19
N ASN A 353 -16.46 17.91 -23.69
CA ASN A 353 -16.74 18.96 -24.66
C ASN A 353 -16.66 18.38 -26.08
N HIS A 354 -17.61 17.53 -26.43
CA HIS A 354 -17.89 17.24 -27.81
C HIS A 354 -19.39 17.38 -28.09
N SER A 355 -19.67 18.34 -28.97
CA SER A 355 -20.90 18.53 -29.76
C SER A 355 -22.11 19.16 -29.05
N ILE A 356 -22.08 20.49 -28.89
CA ILE A 356 -23.26 21.30 -29.14
C ILE A 356 -22.82 22.58 -29.93
N TYR A 357 -22.13 22.44 -31.05
CA TYR A 357 -22.03 23.48 -32.08
C TYR A 357 -21.96 22.79 -33.41
N GLY A 358 -23.09 22.50 -33.96
CA GLY A 358 -23.19 21.97 -35.33
C GLY A 358 -24.60 21.65 -35.71
N LYS A 359 -25.48 22.68 -35.80
CA LYS A 359 -26.65 22.76 -36.68
C LYS A 359 -27.55 23.94 -36.26
N ALA A 360 -27.12 25.14 -36.62
CA ALA A 360 -28.03 26.26 -36.76
C ALA A 360 -27.46 27.14 -37.85
N GLY A 361 -27.95 26.97 -39.06
CA GLY A 361 -27.56 27.85 -40.16
C GLY A 361 -27.72 27.21 -41.53
N SER A 362 -28.94 26.95 -41.95
CA SER A 362 -29.36 27.04 -43.36
C SER A 362 -30.87 26.68 -43.44
N GLY A 363 -31.68 27.65 -43.52
CA GLY A 363 -33.10 27.56 -43.76
C GLY A 363 -33.65 28.98 -43.80
#